data_80875ab36ba24fbdb7afaf54add8313a
#
_entry.id   80875ab36ba24fbdb7afaf54add8313a
#
_cell.length_a   1.000
_cell.length_b   1.000
_cell.length_c   1.000
_cell.angle_alpha   90.00
_cell.angle_beta   90.00
_cell.angle_gamma   90.00
#
_symmetry.space_group_name_H-M   'P 1'
#
loop_
_entity.id
_entity.type
_entity.pdbx_description
1 polymer ?
#
loop_
_entity_poly.entity_id
_entity_poly.type
_entity_poly.pdbx_seq_one_letter_code
_entity_poly.pdbx_strand_id
1 'polypeptide(L)'
;MVEKIRKIPIQDLDKFATTASGRQILRVKVRQLGDGSYLSMPAAVISDGSHSPRMVLVSGQHGDEWNGPWILHQLTEMVKPDQVRGTLVILPLANPLAFNERSRVAALDGIDLNRTYGIGHPRKPTEHLGMILWDLVFSKTNYLIDLHSAGPGEYLPFAAAPNGKDLDFVKALNFPYIHTPNTTKTDFLVDACQRIGIRAALIEVGGGRTLDRQYHKTVTDGLFNVMKEVGILAGDPIKGTKPYIFKHKYILSAPCAGFFISSIKLGQKVRKGDHIGAVTPLLTGSEVRIQSPRDGLVLYLRREPAIEEQDSIVHII
;
A
#
# COMPACT_ATOMS: atom_id res chain seq x y z
N MET A 1 -10.87 13.00 -25.57
CA MET A 1 -11.44 14.13 -24.77
C MET A 1 -10.80 14.08 -23.39
N VAL A 2 -10.21 15.18 -22.93
CA VAL A 2 -9.70 15.24 -21.53
C VAL A 2 -10.92 15.24 -20.63
N GLU A 3 -11.08 14.20 -19.81
CA GLU A 3 -12.15 14.13 -18.81
C GLU A 3 -12.06 15.36 -17.90
N LYS A 4 -13.19 16.04 -17.69
CA LYS A 4 -13.25 17.27 -16.89
C LYS A 4 -13.01 16.94 -15.41
N ILE A 5 -11.85 17.32 -14.88
CA ILE A 5 -11.56 17.19 -13.45
C ILE A 5 -12.50 18.09 -12.65
N ARG A 6 -13.30 17.49 -11.77
CA ARG A 6 -14.18 18.22 -10.84
C ARG A 6 -13.48 18.47 -9.53
N LYS A 7 -13.61 19.69 -8.99
CA LYS A 7 -13.11 20.05 -7.66
C LYS A 7 -14.26 20.00 -6.66
N ILE A 8 -14.15 19.13 -5.67
CA ILE A 8 -15.19 18.95 -4.64
C ILE A 8 -14.58 19.00 -3.23
N PRO A 9 -15.31 19.42 -2.20
CA PRO A 9 -14.90 19.18 -0.83
C PRO A 9 -15.02 17.68 -0.49
N ILE A 10 -14.23 17.20 0.46
CA ILE A 10 -14.21 15.76 0.83
C ILE A 10 -15.56 15.29 1.40
N GLN A 11 -16.31 16.18 2.04
CA GLN A 11 -17.66 15.89 2.55
C GLN A 11 -18.63 15.47 1.44
N ASP A 12 -18.41 15.96 0.21
CA ASP A 12 -19.24 15.60 -0.94
C ASP A 12 -18.80 14.30 -1.62
N LEU A 13 -17.65 13.72 -1.27
CA LEU A 13 -17.16 12.49 -1.91
C LEU A 13 -18.15 11.34 -1.74
N ASP A 14 -18.74 11.20 -0.57
CA ASP A 14 -19.76 10.19 -0.30
C ASP A 14 -21.00 10.38 -1.17
N LYS A 15 -21.48 11.61 -1.33
CA LYS A 15 -22.58 11.96 -2.24
C LYS A 15 -22.23 11.58 -3.69
N PHE A 16 -21.02 11.88 -4.17
CA PHE A 16 -20.57 11.46 -5.50
C PHE A 16 -20.53 9.95 -5.62
N ALA A 17 -20.03 9.25 -4.59
CA ALA A 17 -19.98 7.80 -4.57
C ALA A 17 -21.36 7.14 -4.62
N THR A 18 -22.41 7.85 -4.21
CA THR A 18 -23.76 7.31 -4.09
C THR A 18 -24.74 7.82 -5.16
N THR A 19 -24.42 8.88 -5.89
CA THR A 19 -25.31 9.46 -6.90
C THR A 19 -24.74 9.52 -8.30
N ALA A 20 -23.41 9.39 -8.44
CA ALA A 20 -22.77 9.44 -9.75
C ALA A 20 -22.91 8.09 -10.47
N SER A 21 -23.19 8.13 -11.78
CA SER A 21 -23.07 7.00 -12.68
C SER A 21 -21.90 7.25 -13.64
N GLY A 22 -21.21 6.16 -13.99
CA GLY A 22 -20.02 6.23 -14.83
C GLY A 22 -18.74 6.56 -14.05
N ARG A 23 -17.72 7.06 -14.73
CA ARG A 23 -16.42 7.44 -14.14
C ARG A 23 -16.39 8.95 -13.88
N GLN A 24 -15.95 9.32 -12.70
CA GLN A 24 -15.74 10.72 -12.30
C GLN A 24 -14.31 10.88 -11.80
N ILE A 25 -13.56 11.80 -12.42
CA ILE A 25 -12.20 12.17 -11.96
C ILE A 25 -12.32 13.42 -11.11
N LEU A 26 -11.81 13.35 -9.89
CA LEU A 26 -12.03 14.34 -8.86
C LEU A 26 -10.70 14.88 -8.30
N ARG A 27 -10.70 16.16 -7.99
CA ARG A 27 -9.75 16.78 -7.06
C ARG A 27 -10.48 17.08 -5.77
N VAL A 28 -10.22 16.27 -4.75
CA VAL A 28 -10.91 16.35 -3.47
C VAL A 28 -10.17 17.30 -2.56
N LYS A 29 -10.83 18.39 -2.13
CA LYS A 29 -10.32 19.36 -1.15
C LYS A 29 -10.51 18.78 0.25
N VAL A 30 -9.43 18.55 0.98
CA VAL A 30 -9.44 17.89 2.29
C VAL A 30 -9.53 18.90 3.43
N ARG A 31 -8.63 19.90 3.42
CA ARG A 31 -8.59 20.96 4.43
C ARG A 31 -8.02 22.26 3.86
N GLN A 32 -8.40 23.37 4.43
CA GLN A 32 -7.79 24.66 4.10
C GLN A 32 -6.43 24.81 4.79
N LEU A 33 -5.47 25.36 4.08
CA LEU A 33 -4.14 25.70 4.58
C LEU A 33 -4.11 27.15 5.09
N GLY A 34 -3.03 27.51 5.80
CA GLY A 34 -2.90 28.83 6.41
C GLY A 34 -2.87 29.99 5.41
N ASP A 35 -2.48 29.77 4.16
CA ASP A 35 -2.49 30.75 3.06
C ASP A 35 -3.86 30.85 2.34
N GLY A 36 -4.87 30.14 2.82
CA GLY A 36 -6.20 30.08 2.20
C GLY A 36 -6.32 29.07 1.05
N SER A 37 -5.25 28.47 0.59
CA SER A 37 -5.28 27.37 -0.38
C SER A 37 -5.83 26.09 0.25
N TYR A 38 -6.02 25.02 -0.57
CA TYR A 38 -6.52 23.74 -0.09
C TYR A 38 -5.53 22.62 -0.29
N LEU A 39 -5.25 21.86 0.77
CA LEU A 39 -4.70 20.53 0.64
C LEU A 39 -5.72 19.69 -0.14
N SER A 40 -5.31 19.13 -1.26
CA SER A 40 -6.19 18.37 -2.14
C SER A 40 -5.53 17.06 -2.56
N MET A 41 -6.35 16.03 -2.77
CA MET A 41 -5.91 14.73 -3.26
C MET A 41 -6.66 14.35 -4.54
N PRO A 42 -6.03 13.55 -5.44
CA PRO A 42 -6.73 12.95 -6.56
C PRO A 42 -7.64 11.83 -6.07
N ALA A 43 -8.79 11.69 -6.71
CA ALA A 43 -9.69 10.56 -6.53
C ALA A 43 -10.40 10.22 -7.83
N ALA A 44 -10.81 8.97 -7.96
CA ALA A 44 -11.79 8.57 -8.97
C ALA A 44 -12.94 7.84 -8.29
N VAL A 45 -14.15 8.08 -8.79
CA VAL A 45 -15.35 7.32 -8.44
C VAL A 45 -15.88 6.69 -9.72
N ILE A 46 -16.06 5.39 -9.71
CA ILE A 46 -16.64 4.63 -10.82
C ILE A 46 -17.83 3.84 -10.23
N SER A 47 -19.03 4.12 -10.73
CA SER A 47 -20.25 3.59 -10.13
C SER A 47 -21.32 3.33 -11.19
N ASP A 48 -22.19 2.35 -10.92
CA ASP A 48 -23.43 2.11 -11.68
C ASP A 48 -24.62 2.93 -11.12
N GLY A 49 -24.39 3.74 -10.09
CA GLY A 49 -25.42 4.52 -9.38
C GLY A 49 -25.96 3.83 -8.14
N SER A 50 -25.53 2.60 -7.84
CA SER A 50 -25.91 1.90 -6.62
C SER A 50 -24.91 2.16 -5.49
N HIS A 51 -25.40 2.10 -4.24
CA HIS A 51 -24.61 2.41 -3.06
C HIS A 51 -23.72 1.25 -2.57
N SER A 52 -24.10 0.03 -2.94
CA SER A 52 -23.49 -1.18 -2.40
C SER A 52 -23.48 -2.29 -3.47
N PRO A 53 -22.44 -3.13 -3.50
CA PRO A 53 -21.25 -3.05 -2.62
C PRO A 53 -20.37 -1.85 -2.94
N ARG A 54 -19.60 -1.37 -1.94
CA ARG A 54 -18.63 -0.30 -2.10
C ARG A 54 -17.23 -0.79 -1.76
N MET A 55 -16.27 -0.50 -2.65
CA MET A 55 -14.86 -0.82 -2.47
C MET A 55 -13.99 0.42 -2.57
N VAL A 56 -13.01 0.51 -1.68
CA VAL A 56 -11.97 1.53 -1.73
C VAL A 56 -10.63 0.88 -2.05
N LEU A 57 -9.95 1.43 -3.07
CA LEU A 57 -8.54 1.16 -3.34
C LEU A 57 -7.75 2.42 -2.99
N VAL A 58 -6.78 2.28 -2.10
CA VAL A 58 -6.00 3.41 -1.61
C VAL A 58 -4.50 3.11 -1.71
N SER A 59 -3.71 4.15 -1.92
CA SER A 59 -2.24 4.12 -1.88
C SER A 59 -1.67 5.47 -1.50
N GLY A 60 -0.33 5.58 -1.48
CA GLY A 60 0.36 6.84 -1.22
C GLY A 60 0.10 7.38 0.18
N GLN A 61 -0.04 6.53 1.18
CA GLN A 61 -0.01 6.89 2.59
C GLN A 61 1.40 7.35 2.98
N HIS A 62 2.42 6.70 2.39
CA HIS A 62 3.81 7.13 2.44
C HIS A 62 4.19 7.77 1.11
N GLY A 63 4.82 8.94 1.18
CA GLY A 63 5.04 9.77 -0.01
C GLY A 63 6.22 9.32 -0.88
N ASP A 64 7.04 8.42 -0.40
CA ASP A 64 8.15 7.80 -1.12
C ASP A 64 7.78 6.45 -1.77
N GLU A 65 6.54 5.96 -1.63
CA GLU A 65 6.05 4.69 -2.16
C GLU A 65 5.24 4.92 -3.45
N TRP A 66 5.90 4.83 -4.62
CA TRP A 66 5.31 5.30 -5.89
C TRP A 66 4.62 4.22 -6.73
N ASN A 67 4.87 2.94 -6.48
CA ASN A 67 4.25 1.86 -7.26
C ASN A 67 2.73 1.82 -7.10
N GLY A 68 2.22 1.93 -5.85
CA GLY A 68 0.78 1.97 -5.57
C GLY A 68 0.06 3.12 -6.28
N PRO A 69 0.47 4.39 -6.12
CA PRO A 69 -0.10 5.54 -6.84
C PRO A 69 -0.13 5.35 -8.35
N TRP A 70 0.94 4.83 -8.93
CA TRP A 70 1.01 4.58 -10.38
C TRP A 70 0.06 3.48 -10.84
N ILE A 71 0.01 2.36 -10.12
CA ILE A 71 -0.90 1.24 -10.42
C ILE A 71 -2.36 1.70 -10.35
N LEU A 72 -2.74 2.43 -9.29
CA LEU A 72 -4.11 2.90 -9.12
C LEU A 72 -4.48 3.98 -10.13
N HIS A 73 -3.53 4.84 -10.54
CA HIS A 73 -3.75 5.77 -11.64
C HIS A 73 -4.07 5.01 -12.94
N GLN A 74 -3.26 4.02 -13.31
CA GLN A 74 -3.52 3.22 -14.50
C GLN A 74 -4.83 2.43 -14.40
N LEU A 75 -5.11 1.82 -13.24
CA LEU A 75 -6.35 1.08 -13.01
C LEU A 75 -7.60 1.95 -13.23
N THR A 76 -7.52 3.22 -12.84
CA THR A 76 -8.62 4.19 -13.08
C THR A 76 -9.01 4.27 -14.55
N GLU A 77 -8.03 4.21 -15.46
CA GLU A 77 -8.29 4.23 -16.91
C GLU A 77 -8.75 2.87 -17.46
N MET A 78 -8.25 1.77 -16.85
CA MET A 78 -8.54 0.40 -17.32
C MET A 78 -9.92 -0.08 -16.93
N VAL A 79 -10.47 0.34 -15.78
CA VAL A 79 -11.80 -0.08 -15.32
C VAL A 79 -12.88 0.53 -16.22
N LYS A 80 -13.68 -0.31 -16.87
CA LYS A 80 -14.79 0.13 -17.70
C LYS A 80 -16.03 0.37 -16.81
N PRO A 81 -16.63 1.57 -16.85
CA PRO A 81 -17.76 1.90 -15.98
C PRO A 81 -18.97 0.96 -16.11
N ASP A 82 -19.25 0.47 -17.33
CA ASP A 82 -20.34 -0.45 -17.62
C ASP A 82 -20.16 -1.85 -16.99
N GLN A 83 -18.94 -2.17 -16.57
CA GLN A 83 -18.62 -3.43 -15.86
C GLN A 83 -18.71 -3.30 -14.34
N VAL A 84 -18.77 -2.08 -13.80
CA VAL A 84 -18.86 -1.87 -12.35
C VAL A 84 -20.27 -2.19 -11.85
N ARG A 85 -20.34 -2.84 -10.70
CA ARG A 85 -21.56 -3.11 -9.93
C ARG A 85 -21.35 -2.55 -8.54
N GLY A 86 -22.17 -1.57 -8.14
CA GLY A 86 -21.92 -0.82 -6.93
C GLY A 86 -21.00 0.37 -7.16
N THR A 87 -20.10 0.62 -6.22
CA THR A 87 -19.21 1.79 -6.24
C THR A 87 -17.76 1.42 -5.97
N LEU A 88 -16.88 1.79 -6.88
CA LEU A 88 -15.43 1.75 -6.72
C LEU A 88 -14.89 3.17 -6.50
N VAL A 89 -14.25 3.39 -5.35
CA VAL A 89 -13.54 4.62 -5.02
C VAL A 89 -12.04 4.34 -5.10
N ILE A 90 -11.31 5.09 -5.90
CA ILE A 90 -9.86 4.97 -6.05
C ILE A 90 -9.21 6.24 -5.52
N LEU A 91 -8.35 6.09 -4.53
CA LEU A 91 -7.53 7.16 -3.93
C LEU A 91 -6.04 6.85 -4.17
N PRO A 92 -5.48 7.23 -5.32
CA PRO A 92 -4.10 6.90 -5.64
C PRO A 92 -3.07 7.60 -4.73
N LEU A 93 -3.49 8.65 -4.02
CA LEU A 93 -2.59 9.43 -3.19
C LEU A 93 -3.31 9.95 -1.93
N ALA A 94 -3.15 9.23 -0.81
CA ALA A 94 -3.79 9.59 0.47
C ALA A 94 -3.04 10.70 1.22
N ASN A 95 -1.70 10.80 1.06
CA ASN A 95 -0.85 11.78 1.75
C ASN A 95 -0.12 12.71 0.75
N PRO A 96 -0.78 13.74 0.22
CA PRO A 96 -0.16 14.66 -0.74
C PRO A 96 1.05 15.43 -0.18
N LEU A 97 1.09 15.70 1.13
CA LEU A 97 2.21 16.41 1.75
C LEU A 97 3.48 15.57 1.69
N ALA A 98 3.43 14.35 2.22
CA ALA A 98 4.57 13.44 2.20
C ALA A 98 5.02 13.11 0.75
N PHE A 99 4.07 12.99 -0.19
CA PHE A 99 4.38 12.74 -1.59
C PHE A 99 5.14 13.90 -2.25
N ASN A 100 4.74 15.14 -2.01
CA ASN A 100 5.44 16.31 -2.52
C ASN A 100 6.87 16.42 -1.95
N GLU A 101 7.07 15.99 -0.71
CA GLU A 101 8.38 15.93 -0.05
C GLU A 101 9.19 14.69 -0.44
N ARG A 102 8.57 13.70 -1.12
CA ARG A 102 9.17 12.41 -1.49
C ARG A 102 9.71 11.67 -0.27
N SER A 103 9.02 11.76 0.83
CA SER A 103 9.41 11.18 2.11
C SER A 103 8.30 10.26 2.64
N ARG A 104 8.67 9.33 3.52
CA ARG A 104 7.70 8.42 4.12
C ARG A 104 6.58 9.17 4.83
N VAL A 105 6.94 10.17 5.62
CA VAL A 105 6.02 11.01 6.41
C VAL A 105 6.19 12.48 6.01
N ALA A 106 5.17 13.31 6.22
CA ALA A 106 5.28 14.74 6.00
C ALA A 106 6.20 15.38 7.06
N ALA A 107 7.16 16.21 6.65
CA ALA A 107 8.07 16.91 7.56
C ALA A 107 7.33 17.87 8.50
N LEU A 108 6.13 18.31 8.14
CA LEU A 108 5.30 19.20 8.93
C LEU A 108 5.09 18.71 10.38
N ASP A 109 4.94 17.39 10.59
CA ASP A 109 4.69 16.83 11.92
C ASP A 109 5.37 15.49 12.18
N GLY A 110 5.97 14.87 11.18
CA GLY A 110 6.68 13.58 11.29
C GLY A 110 5.79 12.38 11.60
N ILE A 111 4.47 12.51 11.43
CA ILE A 111 3.51 11.45 11.77
C ILE A 111 3.30 10.52 10.57
N ASP A 112 3.35 9.22 10.83
CA ASP A 112 2.99 8.20 9.85
C ASP A 112 1.46 8.14 9.72
N LEU A 113 0.93 8.48 8.54
CA LEU A 113 -0.50 8.48 8.28
C LEU A 113 -1.13 7.10 8.55
N ASN A 114 -0.40 6.02 8.22
CA ASN A 114 -0.85 4.64 8.50
C ASN A 114 -0.69 4.23 9.98
N ARG A 115 -0.70 5.19 10.89
CA ARG A 115 -0.74 5.03 12.35
C ARG A 115 -1.77 5.97 12.99
N THR A 116 -2.73 6.45 12.19
CA THR A 116 -3.66 7.48 12.65
C THR A 116 -5.13 7.05 12.60
N TYR A 117 -5.40 5.82 12.15
CA TYR A 117 -6.77 5.35 11.96
C TYR A 117 -7.38 4.80 13.26
N GLY A 118 -8.52 5.35 13.64
CA GLY A 118 -9.18 5.01 14.90
C GLY A 118 -8.68 5.80 16.12
N ILE A 119 -7.87 6.84 15.92
CA ILE A 119 -7.45 7.78 16.96
C ILE A 119 -8.63 8.71 17.28
N GLY A 120 -9.10 8.70 18.54
CA GLY A 120 -10.29 9.46 18.93
C GLY A 120 -10.10 10.98 19.01
N HIS A 121 -8.86 11.49 19.14
CA HIS A 121 -8.57 12.91 19.36
C HIS A 121 -7.29 13.34 18.60
N PRO A 122 -7.41 13.68 17.32
CA PRO A 122 -6.25 14.13 16.54
C PRO A 122 -5.73 15.47 17.07
N ARG A 123 -4.41 15.58 17.19
CA ARG A 123 -3.72 16.80 17.66
C ARG A 123 -2.83 17.42 16.61
N LYS A 124 -2.42 16.60 15.62
CA LYS A 124 -1.44 16.94 14.58
C LYS A 124 -2.09 16.98 13.20
N PRO A 125 -1.55 17.71 12.23
CA PRO A 125 -2.09 17.81 10.88
C PRO A 125 -2.32 16.47 10.19
N THR A 126 -1.38 15.52 10.29
CA THR A 126 -1.51 14.18 9.69
C THR A 126 -2.53 13.31 10.41
N GLU A 127 -2.67 13.43 11.74
CA GLU A 127 -3.73 12.76 12.50
C GLU A 127 -5.13 13.28 12.10
N HIS A 128 -5.27 14.58 11.88
CA HIS A 128 -6.50 15.16 11.35
C HIS A 128 -6.83 14.66 9.93
N LEU A 129 -5.80 14.51 9.08
CA LEU A 129 -5.98 13.92 7.75
C LEU A 129 -6.48 12.48 7.86
N GLY A 130 -5.87 11.66 8.73
CA GLY A 130 -6.29 10.27 8.98
C GLY A 130 -7.72 10.18 9.49
N MET A 131 -8.12 11.03 10.45
CA MET A 131 -9.49 11.09 10.95
C MET A 131 -10.49 11.44 9.84
N ILE A 132 -10.19 12.46 9.02
CA ILE A 132 -11.06 12.87 7.90
C ILE A 132 -11.23 11.73 6.89
N LEU A 133 -10.14 11.07 6.52
CA LEU A 133 -10.17 9.92 5.60
C LEU A 133 -10.96 8.75 6.19
N TRP A 134 -10.77 8.48 7.47
CA TRP A 134 -11.50 7.44 8.18
C TRP A 134 -12.99 7.71 8.20
N ASP A 135 -13.41 8.87 8.71
CA ASP A 135 -14.82 9.19 8.93
C ASP A 135 -15.62 9.36 7.64
N LEU A 136 -14.98 9.91 6.60
CA LEU A 136 -15.68 10.30 5.37
C LEU A 136 -15.52 9.30 4.22
N VAL A 137 -14.52 8.38 4.30
CA VAL A 137 -14.24 7.46 3.19
C VAL A 137 -14.16 6.01 3.66
N PHE A 138 -13.19 5.68 4.52
CA PHE A 138 -12.82 4.29 4.77
C PHE A 138 -13.87 3.54 5.60
N SER A 139 -14.38 4.15 6.67
CA SER A 139 -15.40 3.52 7.54
C SER A 139 -16.74 3.24 6.83
N LYS A 140 -16.95 3.79 5.64
CA LYS A 140 -18.18 3.68 4.86
C LYS A 140 -18.10 2.68 3.71
N THR A 141 -17.10 1.80 3.71
CA THR A 141 -16.89 0.83 2.64
C THR A 141 -17.16 -0.60 3.10
N ASN A 142 -17.39 -1.52 2.15
CA ASN A 142 -17.49 -2.95 2.43
C ASN A 142 -16.13 -3.64 2.26
N TYR A 143 -15.31 -3.13 1.33
CA TYR A 143 -14.02 -3.71 0.97
C TYR A 143 -12.97 -2.63 0.85
N LEU A 144 -11.75 -2.93 1.32
CA LEU A 144 -10.63 -2.00 1.19
C LEU A 144 -9.34 -2.73 0.82
N ILE A 145 -8.58 -2.18 -0.11
CA ILE A 145 -7.21 -2.61 -0.39
C ILE A 145 -6.29 -1.40 -0.30
N ASP A 146 -5.24 -1.56 0.51
CA ASP A 146 -4.21 -0.57 0.76
C ASP A 146 -2.90 -1.01 0.10
N LEU A 147 -2.39 -0.22 -0.85
CA LEU A 147 -1.18 -0.53 -1.60
C LEU A 147 0.01 0.25 -1.06
N HIS A 148 1.03 -0.50 -0.68
CA HIS A 148 2.33 -0.02 -0.19
C HIS A 148 3.49 -0.49 -1.06
N SER A 149 4.66 0.06 -0.78
CA SER A 149 5.95 -0.36 -1.33
C SER A 149 7.01 -0.38 -0.23
N ALA A 150 8.17 -0.96 -0.51
CA ALA A 150 9.20 -1.23 0.51
C ALA A 150 9.99 0.00 1.01
N GLY A 151 9.70 1.22 0.59
CA GLY A 151 10.52 2.39 0.95
C GLY A 151 11.98 2.22 0.48
N PRO A 152 12.97 2.03 1.39
CA PRO A 152 14.39 1.99 1.05
C PRO A 152 14.85 0.70 0.35
N GLY A 153 14.00 -0.29 0.20
CA GLY A 153 14.31 -1.56 -0.45
C GLY A 153 13.31 -1.94 -1.53
N GLU A 154 13.20 -3.23 -1.79
CA GLU A 154 12.24 -3.80 -2.73
C GLU A 154 11.63 -5.06 -2.16
N TYR A 155 10.30 -5.19 -2.28
CA TYR A 155 9.57 -6.43 -2.04
C TYR A 155 9.21 -7.14 -3.33
N LEU A 156 9.30 -8.48 -3.33
CA LEU A 156 8.44 -9.26 -4.22
C LEU A 156 6.97 -8.95 -3.86
N PRO A 157 6.06 -8.90 -4.85
CA PRO A 157 4.66 -8.67 -4.55
C PRO A 157 4.11 -9.71 -3.58
N PHE A 158 3.53 -9.25 -2.48
CA PHE A 158 2.78 -10.10 -1.56
C PHE A 158 1.58 -9.34 -1.00
N ALA A 159 0.58 -10.11 -0.56
CA ALA A 159 -0.55 -9.55 0.16
C ALA A 159 -0.49 -9.91 1.64
N ALA A 160 -1.08 -9.09 2.50
CA ALA A 160 -1.16 -9.38 3.92
C ALA A 160 -2.61 -9.47 4.40
N ALA A 161 -2.84 -10.50 5.22
CA ALA A 161 -4.07 -10.77 5.96
C ALA A 161 -3.74 -10.82 7.47
N PRO A 162 -3.72 -9.68 8.17
CA PRO A 162 -3.39 -9.63 9.59
C PRO A 162 -4.29 -10.58 10.40
N ASN A 163 -3.67 -11.34 11.33
CA ASN A 163 -4.33 -12.34 12.15
C ASN A 163 -5.10 -13.44 11.36
N GLY A 164 -4.78 -13.60 10.06
CA GLY A 164 -5.49 -14.52 9.17
C GLY A 164 -6.93 -14.11 8.83
N LYS A 165 -7.35 -12.91 9.22
CA LYS A 165 -8.66 -12.38 8.86
C LYS A 165 -8.76 -12.13 7.36
N ASP A 166 -9.94 -12.32 6.79
CA ASP A 166 -10.23 -12.10 5.37
C ASP A 166 -9.31 -12.86 4.41
N LEU A 167 -8.76 -14.01 4.83
CA LEU A 167 -7.79 -14.78 4.06
C LEU A 167 -8.34 -15.23 2.69
N ASP A 168 -9.63 -15.53 2.58
CA ASP A 168 -10.31 -15.85 1.32
C ASP A 168 -10.32 -14.64 0.38
N PHE A 169 -10.63 -13.45 0.89
CA PHE A 169 -10.55 -12.18 0.17
C PHE A 169 -9.13 -11.89 -0.33
N VAL A 170 -8.14 -12.08 0.55
CA VAL A 170 -6.73 -11.89 0.18
C VAL A 170 -6.25 -12.91 -0.84
N LYS A 171 -6.70 -14.17 -0.77
CA LYS A 171 -6.39 -15.20 -1.76
C LYS A 171 -6.93 -14.88 -3.15
N ALA A 172 -8.03 -14.13 -3.25
CA ALA A 172 -8.59 -13.69 -4.52
C ALA A 172 -7.65 -12.74 -5.28
N LEU A 173 -6.65 -12.14 -4.63
CA LEU A 173 -5.58 -11.37 -5.30
C LEU A 173 -4.64 -12.26 -6.14
N ASN A 174 -4.66 -13.59 -5.96
CA ASN A 174 -3.83 -14.55 -6.68
C ASN A 174 -2.32 -14.30 -6.58
N PHE A 175 -1.86 -13.68 -5.49
CA PHE A 175 -0.44 -13.45 -5.25
C PHE A 175 0.26 -14.73 -4.80
N PRO A 176 1.53 -14.92 -5.19
CA PRO A 176 2.28 -16.12 -4.83
C PRO A 176 2.60 -16.19 -3.33
N TYR A 177 2.61 -15.05 -2.64
CA TYR A 177 2.98 -14.95 -1.23
C TYR A 177 1.88 -14.22 -0.45
N ILE A 178 1.48 -14.79 0.70
CA ILE A 178 0.53 -14.17 1.62
C ILE A 178 1.13 -14.17 3.03
N HIS A 179 1.25 -12.97 3.60
CA HIS A 179 1.70 -12.78 4.97
C HIS A 179 0.49 -12.74 5.91
N THR A 180 0.50 -13.59 6.94
CA THR A 180 -0.55 -13.61 7.98
C THR A 180 0.05 -13.31 9.35
N PRO A 181 0.55 -12.07 9.57
CA PRO A 181 1.21 -11.73 10.83
C PRO A 181 0.21 -11.77 11.98
N ASN A 182 0.68 -12.23 13.15
CA ASN A 182 -0.04 -11.97 14.38
C ASN A 182 0.26 -10.51 14.80
N THR A 183 -0.74 -9.67 14.86
CA THR A 183 -0.59 -8.27 15.25
C THR A 183 -1.62 -7.89 16.31
N THR A 184 -1.18 -7.10 17.27
CA THR A 184 -2.03 -6.41 18.25
C THR A 184 -2.17 -4.93 17.94
N LYS A 185 -1.52 -4.47 16.86
CA LYS A 185 -1.61 -3.07 16.43
C LYS A 185 -3.01 -2.77 15.95
N THR A 186 -3.50 -1.59 16.26
CA THR A 186 -4.90 -1.22 16.02
C THR A 186 -5.04 0.09 15.23
N ASP A 187 -3.93 0.71 14.91
CA ASP A 187 -3.83 2.02 14.27
C ASP A 187 -3.50 1.98 12.76
N PHE A 188 -3.21 0.79 12.22
CA PHE A 188 -3.10 0.58 10.77
C PHE A 188 -4.47 0.61 10.10
N LEU A 189 -4.54 1.11 8.87
CA LEU A 189 -5.79 1.21 8.13
C LEU A 189 -6.50 -0.15 7.99
N VAL A 190 -5.77 -1.20 7.59
CA VAL A 190 -6.34 -2.54 7.42
C VAL A 190 -6.88 -3.09 8.73
N ASP A 191 -6.12 -2.97 9.84
CA ASP A 191 -6.58 -3.43 11.15
C ASP A 191 -7.78 -2.61 11.65
N ALA A 192 -7.80 -1.30 11.41
CA ALA A 192 -8.94 -0.44 11.76
C ALA A 192 -10.21 -0.87 11.01
N CYS A 193 -10.10 -1.15 9.70
CA CYS A 193 -11.18 -1.65 8.86
C CYS A 193 -11.73 -3.00 9.40
N GLN A 194 -10.84 -3.95 9.66
CA GLN A 194 -11.21 -5.29 10.13
C GLN A 194 -11.89 -5.28 11.50
N ARG A 195 -11.61 -4.29 12.35
CA ARG A 195 -12.27 -4.14 13.67
C ARG A 195 -13.75 -3.82 13.54
N ILE A 196 -14.17 -3.13 12.49
CA ILE A 196 -15.57 -2.77 12.26
C ILE A 196 -16.25 -3.63 11.18
N GLY A 197 -15.62 -4.75 10.80
CA GLY A 197 -16.21 -5.72 9.88
C GLY A 197 -16.02 -5.42 8.39
N ILE A 198 -15.19 -4.45 8.04
CA ILE A 198 -14.79 -4.18 6.65
C ILE A 198 -13.73 -5.22 6.25
N ARG A 199 -13.94 -5.91 5.13
CA ARG A 199 -12.96 -6.84 4.60
C ARG A 199 -11.81 -6.07 3.95
N ALA A 200 -10.61 -6.25 4.49
CA ALA A 200 -9.47 -5.44 4.11
C ALA A 200 -8.20 -6.25 3.88
N ALA A 201 -7.38 -5.80 2.94
CA ALA A 201 -6.08 -6.37 2.61
C ALA A 201 -5.04 -5.27 2.40
N LEU A 202 -3.77 -5.59 2.74
CA LEU A 202 -2.62 -4.78 2.38
C LEU A 202 -1.84 -5.48 1.27
N ILE A 203 -1.34 -4.72 0.31
CA ILE A 203 -0.44 -5.18 -0.73
C ILE A 203 0.90 -4.47 -0.56
N GLU A 204 2.00 -5.23 -0.60
CA GLU A 204 3.35 -4.69 -0.73
C GLU A 204 3.89 -5.02 -2.11
N VAL A 205 4.44 -4.02 -2.82
CA VAL A 205 4.95 -4.20 -4.18
C VAL A 205 6.13 -3.30 -4.48
N GLY A 206 7.26 -3.91 -4.86
CA GLY A 206 8.44 -3.16 -5.31
C GLY A 206 9.08 -2.29 -4.24
N GLY A 207 9.80 -1.27 -4.67
CA GLY A 207 10.54 -0.34 -3.82
C GLY A 207 9.93 1.05 -3.76
N GLY A 208 10.49 1.87 -2.88
CA GLY A 208 10.20 3.30 -2.82
C GLY A 208 10.97 4.07 -3.90
N ARG A 209 10.46 5.25 -4.26
CA ARG A 209 11.07 6.19 -5.23
C ARG A 209 11.41 5.57 -6.59
N THR A 210 10.76 4.45 -6.95
CA THR A 210 10.91 3.76 -8.23
C THR A 210 9.58 3.31 -8.76
N LEU A 211 9.55 2.92 -10.06
CA LEU A 211 8.42 2.25 -10.68
C LEU A 211 8.87 0.87 -11.15
N ASP A 212 8.55 -0.15 -10.37
CA ASP A 212 8.93 -1.54 -10.63
C ASP A 212 7.92 -2.20 -11.57
N ARG A 213 7.95 -1.78 -12.84
CA ARG A 213 6.95 -2.12 -13.87
C ARG A 213 6.76 -3.63 -14.06
N GLN A 214 7.77 -4.45 -13.77
CA GLN A 214 7.70 -5.91 -13.83
C GLN A 214 6.60 -6.49 -12.93
N TYR A 215 6.19 -5.79 -11.88
CA TYR A 215 5.15 -6.25 -10.94
C TYR A 215 3.76 -5.68 -11.22
N HIS A 216 3.68 -4.59 -12.01
CA HIS A 216 2.42 -3.86 -12.19
C HIS A 216 1.31 -4.75 -12.74
N LYS A 217 1.63 -5.59 -13.74
CA LYS A 217 0.63 -6.51 -14.30
C LYS A 217 0.09 -7.48 -13.26
N THR A 218 0.98 -8.10 -12.46
CA THR A 218 0.56 -9.04 -11.42
C THR A 218 -0.39 -8.38 -10.41
N VAL A 219 -0.06 -7.16 -9.97
CA VAL A 219 -0.91 -6.43 -9.01
C VAL A 219 -2.23 -6.02 -9.64
N THR A 220 -2.20 -5.49 -10.86
CA THR A 220 -3.41 -5.07 -11.58
C THR A 220 -4.34 -6.25 -11.85
N ASP A 221 -3.83 -7.39 -12.32
CA ASP A 221 -4.61 -8.61 -12.54
C ASP A 221 -5.25 -9.10 -11.21
N GLY A 222 -4.49 -9.06 -10.11
CA GLY A 222 -4.98 -9.39 -8.78
C GLY A 222 -6.11 -8.47 -8.31
N LEU A 223 -5.97 -7.15 -8.52
CA LEU A 223 -7.01 -6.19 -8.21
C LEU A 223 -8.28 -6.44 -9.03
N PHE A 224 -8.15 -6.69 -10.33
CA PHE A 224 -9.30 -7.06 -11.17
C PHE A 224 -9.97 -8.34 -10.67
N ASN A 225 -9.16 -9.33 -10.28
CA ASN A 225 -9.70 -10.62 -9.83
C ASN A 225 -10.47 -10.50 -8.51
N VAL A 226 -9.92 -9.80 -7.52
CA VAL A 226 -10.62 -9.60 -6.25
C VAL A 226 -11.87 -8.75 -6.40
N MET A 227 -11.87 -7.75 -7.28
CA MET A 227 -13.08 -6.96 -7.60
C MET A 227 -14.20 -7.82 -8.20
N LYS A 228 -13.85 -8.82 -9.02
CA LYS A 228 -14.82 -9.82 -9.54
C LYS A 228 -15.29 -10.76 -8.43
N GLU A 229 -14.38 -11.26 -7.60
CA GLU A 229 -14.71 -12.17 -6.48
C GLU A 229 -15.75 -11.56 -5.52
N VAL A 230 -15.67 -10.26 -5.27
CA VAL A 230 -16.59 -9.57 -4.36
C VAL A 230 -17.76 -8.89 -5.09
N GLY A 231 -17.90 -9.10 -6.40
CA GLY A 231 -19.02 -8.58 -7.17
C GLY A 231 -18.98 -7.08 -7.49
N ILE A 232 -17.82 -6.41 -7.32
CA ILE A 232 -17.62 -5.01 -7.73
C ILE A 232 -17.45 -4.89 -9.26
N LEU A 233 -16.87 -5.92 -9.89
CA LEU A 233 -16.78 -6.01 -11.34
C LEU A 233 -17.55 -7.19 -11.86
N ALA A 234 -18.19 -7.02 -13.01
CA ALA A 234 -18.82 -8.09 -13.74
C ALA A 234 -17.78 -9.12 -14.26
N GLY A 235 -18.17 -10.38 -14.33
CA GLY A 235 -17.37 -11.50 -14.80
C GLY A 235 -16.91 -12.42 -13.69
N ASP A 236 -16.42 -13.60 -14.08
CA ASP A 236 -16.00 -14.62 -13.13
C ASP A 236 -14.56 -14.39 -12.66
N PRO A 237 -14.28 -14.62 -11.36
CA PRO A 237 -12.91 -14.58 -10.86
C PRO A 237 -12.12 -15.79 -11.37
N ILE A 238 -10.83 -15.61 -11.58
CA ILE A 238 -9.90 -16.66 -11.98
C ILE A 238 -9.32 -17.29 -10.71
N LYS A 239 -9.43 -18.62 -10.58
CA LYS A 239 -8.75 -19.35 -9.51
C LYS A 239 -7.26 -19.38 -9.79
N GLY A 240 -6.47 -18.78 -8.91
CA GLY A 240 -5.03 -18.78 -8.96
C GLY A 240 -4.38 -20.05 -8.43
N THR A 241 -3.06 -20.10 -8.47
CA THR A 241 -2.28 -21.15 -7.84
C THR A 241 -2.33 -21.03 -6.32
N LYS A 242 -2.04 -22.13 -5.60
CA LYS A 242 -1.98 -22.12 -4.14
C LYS A 242 -0.83 -21.21 -3.67
N PRO A 243 -1.11 -20.15 -2.89
CA PRO A 243 -0.06 -19.27 -2.40
C PRO A 243 0.78 -19.93 -1.31
N TYR A 244 2.03 -19.49 -1.18
CA TYR A 244 2.82 -19.74 0.02
C TYR A 244 2.38 -18.79 1.13
N ILE A 245 1.79 -19.33 2.20
CA ILE A 245 1.31 -18.54 3.35
C ILE A 245 2.33 -18.62 4.46
N PHE A 246 2.77 -17.47 4.98
CA PHE A 246 3.75 -17.38 6.06
C PHE A 246 3.27 -16.42 7.16
N LYS A 247 3.64 -16.75 8.41
CA LYS A 247 3.33 -15.93 9.59
C LYS A 247 4.50 -15.06 10.02
N HIS A 248 5.71 -15.54 9.80
CA HIS A 248 6.94 -14.91 10.26
C HIS A 248 7.89 -14.71 9.09
N LYS A 249 8.52 -13.57 9.05
CA LYS A 249 9.67 -13.29 8.21
C LYS A 249 10.87 -13.03 9.10
N TYR A 250 12.01 -13.61 8.76
CA TYR A 250 13.25 -13.26 9.42
C TYR A 250 13.76 -11.95 8.85
N ILE A 251 13.98 -10.97 9.71
CA ILE A 251 14.53 -9.66 9.35
C ILE A 251 16.02 -9.69 9.69
N LEU A 252 16.86 -9.63 8.66
CA LEU A 252 18.29 -9.48 8.80
C LEU A 252 18.62 -7.99 8.84
N SER A 253 19.16 -7.56 9.97
CA SER A 253 19.54 -6.15 10.20
C SER A 253 21.03 -5.93 9.96
N ALA A 254 21.39 -4.70 9.65
CA ALA A 254 22.76 -4.27 9.48
C ALA A 254 23.53 -4.36 10.81
N PRO A 255 24.72 -5.00 10.82
CA PRO A 255 25.54 -5.12 12.03
C PRO A 255 26.28 -3.81 12.40
N CYS A 256 26.40 -2.87 11.47
CA CYS A 256 27.03 -1.57 11.63
C CYS A 256 26.55 -0.61 10.54
N ALA A 257 26.80 0.69 10.75
CA ALA A 257 26.57 1.72 9.76
C ALA A 257 27.63 1.68 8.63
N GLY A 258 27.25 2.08 7.44
CA GLY A 258 28.15 2.13 6.27
C GLY A 258 27.41 2.00 4.95
N PHE A 259 28.07 1.42 3.95
CA PHE A 259 27.48 1.10 2.66
C PHE A 259 27.25 -0.40 2.55
N PHE A 260 25.99 -0.80 2.44
CA PHE A 260 25.61 -2.18 2.16
C PHE A 260 25.66 -2.48 0.67
N ILE A 261 26.42 -3.52 0.30
CA ILE A 261 26.49 -4.03 -1.07
C ILE A 261 26.01 -5.49 -1.05
N SER A 262 24.87 -5.73 -1.71
CA SER A 262 24.28 -7.05 -1.78
C SER A 262 25.01 -7.94 -2.81
N SER A 263 25.21 -9.21 -2.46
CA SER A 263 25.69 -10.26 -3.37
C SER A 263 24.57 -11.18 -3.86
N ILE A 264 23.33 -10.94 -3.42
CA ILE A 264 22.16 -11.75 -3.77
C ILE A 264 21.12 -10.91 -4.50
N LYS A 265 20.12 -11.59 -5.06
CA LYS A 265 18.97 -10.97 -5.75
C LYS A 265 17.69 -11.21 -4.99
N LEU A 266 16.75 -10.27 -5.17
CA LEU A 266 15.38 -10.46 -4.72
C LEU A 266 14.78 -11.74 -5.35
N GLY A 267 14.06 -12.55 -4.56
CA GLY A 267 13.52 -13.83 -5.00
C GLY A 267 14.52 -15.00 -5.03
N GLN A 268 15.79 -14.75 -4.69
CA GLN A 268 16.79 -15.82 -4.59
C GLN A 268 16.51 -16.71 -3.38
N LYS A 269 16.64 -18.03 -3.55
CA LYS A 269 16.70 -18.96 -2.42
C LYS A 269 18.11 -18.96 -1.85
N VAL A 270 18.20 -18.84 -0.54
CA VAL A 270 19.46 -18.84 0.21
C VAL A 270 19.46 -19.97 1.23
N ARG A 271 20.64 -20.47 1.58
CA ARG A 271 20.88 -21.43 2.66
C ARG A 271 21.58 -20.73 3.81
N LYS A 272 21.45 -21.31 5.00
CA LYS A 272 22.22 -20.86 6.17
C LYS A 272 23.73 -20.88 5.84
N GLY A 273 24.39 -19.75 6.11
CA GLY A 273 25.81 -19.56 5.82
C GLY A 273 26.12 -18.96 4.43
N ASP A 274 25.16 -18.89 3.51
CA ASP A 274 25.37 -18.26 2.21
C ASP A 274 25.73 -16.78 2.38
N HIS A 275 26.65 -16.30 1.55
CA HIS A 275 27.06 -14.91 1.53
C HIS A 275 25.94 -14.03 0.99
N ILE A 276 25.44 -13.09 1.82
CA ILE A 276 24.37 -12.15 1.47
C ILE A 276 24.92 -10.86 0.86
N GLY A 277 26.07 -10.42 1.35
CA GLY A 277 26.68 -9.16 0.99
C GLY A 277 27.66 -8.69 2.06
N ALA A 278 28.05 -7.44 1.99
CA ALA A 278 28.93 -6.83 2.97
C ALA A 278 28.51 -5.38 3.28
N VAL A 279 28.87 -4.93 4.48
CA VAL A 279 28.82 -3.50 4.86
C VAL A 279 30.24 -2.98 4.94
N THR A 280 30.50 -1.87 4.26
CA THR A 280 31.76 -1.14 4.36
C THR A 280 31.56 0.11 5.22
N PRO A 281 32.03 0.11 6.48
CA PRO A 281 31.98 1.29 7.34
C PRO A 281 32.84 2.42 6.80
N LEU A 282 32.37 3.68 6.93
CA LEU A 282 33.08 4.85 6.40
C LEU A 282 34.42 5.14 7.09
N LEU A 283 34.51 4.81 8.39
CA LEU A 283 35.68 5.20 9.20
C LEU A 283 36.78 4.12 9.23
N THR A 284 36.42 2.84 9.15
CA THR A 284 37.39 1.75 9.34
C THR A 284 37.87 1.11 8.01
N GLY A 285 37.10 1.25 6.94
CA GLY A 285 37.40 0.68 5.62
C GLY A 285 37.39 -0.85 5.55
N SER A 286 37.22 -1.55 6.65
CA SER A 286 37.18 -3.00 6.71
C SER A 286 35.76 -3.51 6.44
N GLU A 287 35.59 -4.38 5.44
CA GLU A 287 34.28 -4.98 5.14
C GLU A 287 33.81 -5.90 6.27
N VAL A 288 32.55 -5.72 6.66
CA VAL A 288 31.82 -6.65 7.53
C VAL A 288 30.96 -7.55 6.67
N ARG A 289 31.37 -8.81 6.50
CA ARG A 289 30.62 -9.80 5.70
C ARG A 289 29.34 -10.23 6.41
N ILE A 290 28.29 -10.37 5.63
CA ILE A 290 26.98 -10.78 6.10
C ILE A 290 26.64 -12.13 5.48
N GLN A 291 26.20 -13.07 6.32
CA GLN A 291 25.76 -14.39 5.91
C GLN A 291 24.31 -14.62 6.25
N SER A 292 23.64 -15.47 5.49
CA SER A 292 22.28 -15.88 5.82
C SER A 292 22.24 -16.69 7.11
N PRO A 293 21.40 -16.33 8.09
CA PRO A 293 21.27 -17.06 9.32
C PRO A 293 20.44 -18.34 9.18
N ARG A 294 19.72 -18.49 8.05
CA ARG A 294 18.78 -19.59 7.79
C ARG A 294 18.57 -19.84 6.30
N ASP A 295 17.97 -20.99 6.00
CA ASP A 295 17.43 -21.27 4.67
C ASP A 295 16.14 -20.46 4.43
N GLY A 296 15.88 -20.08 3.16
CA GLY A 296 14.62 -19.44 2.79
C GLY A 296 14.67 -18.70 1.45
N LEU A 297 13.62 -17.95 1.17
CA LEU A 297 13.49 -17.09 0.01
C LEU A 297 13.68 -15.63 0.41
N VAL A 298 14.44 -14.88 -0.36
CA VAL A 298 14.63 -13.43 -0.19
C VAL A 298 13.35 -12.70 -0.64
N LEU A 299 12.53 -12.27 0.31
CA LEU A 299 11.28 -11.55 0.06
C LEU A 299 11.49 -10.04 -0.05
N TYR A 300 12.45 -9.50 0.70
CA TYR A 300 12.86 -8.10 0.69
C TYR A 300 14.36 -8.00 0.56
N LEU A 301 14.79 -7.01 -0.21
CA LEU A 301 16.20 -6.66 -0.34
C LEU A 301 16.34 -5.14 -0.34
N ARG A 302 17.21 -4.60 0.53
CA ARG A 302 17.50 -3.18 0.57
C ARG A 302 18.21 -2.74 -0.71
N ARG A 303 17.76 -1.63 -1.28
CA ARG A 303 18.33 -0.99 -2.48
C ARG A 303 19.17 0.25 -2.15
N GLU A 304 18.75 1.02 -1.14
CA GLU A 304 19.52 2.17 -0.69
C GLU A 304 20.79 1.68 0.02
N PRO A 305 21.98 2.01 -0.50
CA PRO A 305 23.22 1.43 0.02
C PRO A 305 23.65 2.06 1.35
N ALA A 306 23.34 3.34 1.59
CA ALA A 306 23.66 4.00 2.86
C ALA A 306 22.74 3.46 3.96
N ILE A 307 23.34 2.91 5.00
CA ILE A 307 22.61 2.27 6.11
C ILE A 307 23.15 2.70 7.47
N GLU A 308 22.26 2.65 8.44
CA GLU A 308 22.59 2.74 9.86
C GLU A 308 22.65 1.34 10.49
N GLU A 309 23.29 1.25 11.66
CA GLU A 309 23.23 0.03 12.47
C GLU A 309 21.76 -0.31 12.80
N GLN A 310 21.39 -1.60 12.74
CA GLN A 310 20.03 -2.12 12.90
C GLN A 310 19.06 -1.83 11.75
N ASP A 311 19.47 -1.13 10.70
CA ASP A 311 18.64 -1.02 9.50
C ASP A 311 18.31 -2.39 8.91
N SER A 312 17.07 -2.55 8.47
CA SER A 312 16.65 -3.78 7.79
C SER A 312 17.28 -3.88 6.40
N ILE A 313 18.00 -4.97 6.12
CA ILE A 313 18.70 -5.16 4.85
C ILE A 313 18.11 -6.29 4.00
N VAL A 314 17.66 -7.38 4.62
CA VAL A 314 17.05 -8.54 3.93
C VAL A 314 15.92 -9.12 4.78
N HIS A 315 14.79 -9.49 4.16
CA HIS A 315 13.80 -10.35 4.80
C HIS A 315 13.77 -11.72 4.12
N ILE A 316 13.78 -12.79 4.91
CA ILE A 316 13.77 -14.19 4.47
C ILE A 316 12.51 -14.88 4.98
N ILE A 317 11.80 -15.58 4.07
CA ILE A 317 10.64 -16.41 4.35
C ILE A 317 10.88 -17.86 4.01
#